data_cdf0f45941d0c70423f79c04d12b9981
#
_entry.id   cdf0f45941d0c70423f79c04d12b9981
#
_cell.length_a   1.000
_cell.length_b   1.000
_cell.length_c   1.000
_cell.angle_alpha   90.00
_cell.angle_beta   90.00
_cell.angle_gamma   90.00
#
_symmetry.space_group_name_H-M   'P 1'
#
loop_
_entity.id
_entity.type
_entity.pdbx_description
1 polymer ?
#
loop_
_entity_poly.entity_id
_entity_poly.type
_entity_poly.pdbx_seq_one_letter_code
_entity_poly.pdbx_strand_id
1 'polypeptide(L)'
;YGRPNCSFEEVKQAAIMADANHFIQALSDGYDTIVGERGVGLSGGQKQRISLARALLKDPSILILDDTTSAVDMETESYIQSQLKKLDNKCTIFVIAYRISSIRDADLILVMDNGRIIEQGTHEQLVAAGGYYATAFHNQYGEIPQEILNGKGEK
;
A
#
# COMPACT_ATOMS: atom_id res chain seq x y z
N TYR A 1 0.80 6.46 -20.88
CA TYR A 1 1.91 6.64 -19.91
C TYR A 1 2.30 5.37 -19.14
N GLY A 2 1.89 4.19 -19.55
CA GLY A 2 2.38 2.92 -19.04
C GLY A 2 3.52 2.39 -19.90
N ARG A 3 3.34 1.20 -20.48
CA ARG A 3 4.22 0.53 -21.44
C ARG A 3 3.51 0.49 -22.79
N PRO A 4 3.89 1.34 -23.79
CA PRO A 4 3.12 1.51 -25.03
C PRO A 4 2.94 0.23 -25.87
N ASN A 5 3.88 -0.71 -25.77
CA ASN A 5 3.89 -1.96 -26.53
C ASN A 5 3.41 -3.18 -25.73
N CYS A 6 2.66 -2.96 -24.63
CA CYS A 6 2.09 -4.07 -23.88
C CYS A 6 0.85 -4.63 -24.57
N SER A 7 0.59 -5.93 -24.38
CA SER A 7 -0.63 -6.57 -24.81
C SER A 7 -1.82 -6.13 -23.95
N PHE A 8 -3.03 -6.29 -24.47
CA PHE A 8 -4.24 -6.02 -23.68
C PHE A 8 -4.33 -6.93 -22.44
N GLU A 9 -3.87 -8.18 -22.55
CA GLU A 9 -3.86 -9.11 -21.42
C GLU A 9 -2.93 -8.61 -20.27
N GLU A 10 -1.75 -8.07 -20.60
CA GLU A 10 -0.87 -7.46 -19.58
C GLU A 10 -1.54 -6.26 -18.90
N VAL A 11 -2.25 -5.41 -19.66
CA VAL A 11 -3.03 -4.29 -19.09
C VAL A 11 -4.10 -4.80 -18.14
N LYS A 12 -4.84 -5.83 -18.54
CA LYS A 12 -5.90 -6.44 -17.73
C LYS A 12 -5.34 -7.06 -16.45
N GLN A 13 -4.22 -7.77 -16.53
CA GLN A 13 -3.57 -8.36 -15.36
C GLN A 13 -3.12 -7.28 -14.36
N ALA A 14 -2.50 -6.19 -14.83
CA ALA A 14 -2.13 -5.06 -13.98
C ALA A 14 -3.36 -4.42 -13.32
N ALA A 15 -4.47 -4.30 -14.04
CA ALA A 15 -5.72 -3.79 -13.49
C ALA A 15 -6.35 -4.73 -12.45
N ILE A 16 -6.25 -6.05 -12.64
CA ILE A 16 -6.70 -7.05 -11.66
C ILE A 16 -5.87 -6.91 -10.38
N MET A 17 -4.55 -6.85 -10.48
CA MET A 17 -3.66 -6.71 -9.32
C MET A 17 -3.93 -5.44 -8.52
N ALA A 18 -4.33 -4.36 -9.18
CA ALA A 18 -4.69 -3.09 -8.55
C ALA A 18 -6.17 -3.00 -8.13
N ASP A 19 -6.93 -4.09 -8.22
CA ASP A 19 -8.39 -4.12 -7.99
C ASP A 19 -9.16 -3.10 -8.86
N ALA A 20 -8.68 -2.84 -10.06
CA ALA A 20 -9.27 -1.86 -10.98
C ALA A 20 -10.16 -2.49 -12.06
N ASN A 21 -9.92 -3.76 -12.40
CA ASN A 21 -10.56 -4.41 -13.54
C ASN A 21 -12.09 -4.38 -13.47
N HIS A 22 -12.67 -4.65 -12.29
CA HIS A 22 -14.12 -4.75 -12.15
C HIS A 22 -14.81 -3.41 -12.46
N PHE A 23 -14.36 -2.31 -11.85
CA PHE A 23 -14.99 -1.02 -12.11
C PHE A 23 -14.69 -0.48 -13.51
N ILE A 24 -13.51 -0.78 -14.10
CA ILE A 24 -13.19 -0.41 -15.49
C ILE A 24 -14.20 -1.09 -16.44
N GLN A 25 -14.46 -2.39 -16.27
CA GLN A 25 -15.42 -3.11 -17.09
C GLN A 25 -16.87 -2.62 -16.93
N ALA A 26 -17.19 -1.97 -15.81
CA ALA A 26 -18.50 -1.37 -15.56
C ALA A 26 -18.67 0.04 -16.16
N LEU A 27 -17.62 0.65 -16.70
CA LEU A 27 -17.71 1.89 -17.46
C LEU A 27 -18.38 1.66 -18.82
N SER A 28 -18.96 2.73 -19.42
CA SER A 28 -19.72 2.65 -20.68
C SER A 28 -18.95 1.98 -21.82
N ASP A 29 -17.67 2.28 -21.95
CA ASP A 29 -16.79 1.77 -23.00
C ASP A 29 -15.66 0.90 -22.42
N GLY A 30 -15.81 0.44 -21.17
CA GLY A 30 -14.83 -0.40 -20.49
C GLY A 30 -13.43 0.23 -20.50
N TYR A 31 -12.45 -0.52 -20.99
CA TYR A 31 -11.05 -0.07 -21.11
C TYR A 31 -10.83 1.03 -22.16
N ASP A 32 -11.75 1.21 -23.09
CA ASP A 32 -11.71 2.27 -24.12
C ASP A 32 -12.37 3.57 -23.64
N THR A 33 -12.89 3.60 -22.41
CA THR A 33 -13.51 4.79 -21.84
C THR A 33 -12.52 5.94 -21.79
N ILE A 34 -12.88 7.06 -22.42
CA ILE A 34 -12.09 8.28 -22.38
C ILE A 34 -12.28 8.94 -21.01
N VAL A 35 -11.22 8.94 -20.21
CA VAL A 35 -11.19 9.61 -18.91
C VAL A 35 -10.75 11.05 -19.12
N GLY A 36 -11.61 12.01 -18.73
CA GLY A 36 -11.32 13.43 -18.85
C GLY A 36 -10.07 13.87 -18.07
N GLU A 37 -9.65 15.13 -18.29
CA GLU A 37 -8.52 15.71 -17.57
C GLU A 37 -8.62 15.47 -16.06
N ARG A 38 -7.50 15.05 -15.43
CA ARG A 38 -7.42 14.72 -14.00
C ARG A 38 -8.40 13.65 -13.52
N GLY A 39 -8.90 12.80 -14.44
CA GLY A 39 -9.80 11.70 -14.09
C GLY A 39 -11.21 12.17 -13.71
N VAL A 40 -11.73 13.20 -14.36
CA VAL A 40 -13.12 13.64 -14.19
C VAL A 40 -14.04 12.45 -14.43
N GLY A 41 -14.97 12.20 -13.49
CA GLY A 41 -15.89 11.04 -13.52
C GLY A 41 -15.43 9.82 -12.72
N LEU A 42 -14.17 9.79 -12.22
CA LEU A 42 -13.65 8.72 -11.35
C LEU A 42 -13.58 9.19 -9.89
N SER A 43 -13.87 8.28 -8.96
CA SER A 43 -13.63 8.52 -7.53
C SER A 43 -12.12 8.59 -7.21
N GLY A 44 -11.76 9.13 -6.03
CA GLY A 44 -10.36 9.17 -5.59
C GLY A 44 -9.72 7.78 -5.55
N GLY A 45 -10.40 6.78 -4.97
CA GLY A 45 -9.92 5.40 -4.91
C GLY A 45 -9.80 4.74 -6.29
N GLN A 46 -10.69 5.04 -7.25
CA GLN A 46 -10.56 4.56 -8.62
C GLN A 46 -9.33 5.15 -9.32
N LYS A 47 -9.05 6.45 -9.11
CA LYS A 47 -7.85 7.11 -9.64
C LYS A 47 -6.56 6.49 -9.06
N GLN A 48 -6.52 6.25 -7.76
CA GLN A 48 -5.38 5.60 -7.10
C GLN A 48 -5.13 4.20 -7.67
N ARG A 49 -6.17 3.38 -7.81
CA ARG A 49 -6.06 2.02 -8.37
C ARG A 49 -5.61 2.02 -9.83
N ILE A 50 -6.08 2.94 -10.66
CA ILE A 50 -5.58 3.09 -12.04
C ILE A 50 -4.10 3.52 -12.04
N SER A 51 -3.70 4.44 -11.16
CA SER A 51 -2.29 4.84 -11.02
C SER A 51 -1.41 3.66 -10.63
N LEU A 52 -1.85 2.84 -9.68
CA LEU A 52 -1.16 1.62 -9.27
C LEU A 52 -1.06 0.62 -10.42
N ALA A 53 -2.16 0.34 -11.13
CA ALA A 53 -2.15 -0.54 -12.30
C ALA A 53 -1.13 -0.10 -13.36
N ARG A 54 -1.04 1.20 -13.62
CA ARG A 54 -0.08 1.77 -14.56
C ARG A 54 1.37 1.62 -14.10
N ALA A 55 1.63 1.68 -12.79
CA ALA A 55 2.95 1.44 -12.23
C ALA A 55 3.33 -0.04 -12.33
N LEU A 56 2.41 -0.94 -11.98
CA LEU A 56 2.59 -2.41 -12.06
C LEU A 56 2.82 -2.88 -13.50
N LEU A 57 2.12 -2.29 -14.47
CA LEU A 57 2.26 -2.62 -15.88
C LEU A 57 3.68 -2.43 -16.42
N LYS A 58 4.49 -1.57 -15.77
CA LYS A 58 5.89 -1.33 -16.15
C LYS A 58 6.83 -2.45 -15.71
N ASP A 59 6.37 -3.40 -14.90
CA ASP A 59 7.18 -4.47 -14.32
C ASP A 59 8.47 -3.92 -13.66
N PRO A 60 8.34 -3.01 -12.68
CA PRO A 60 9.48 -2.30 -12.13
C PRO A 60 10.28 -3.18 -11.16
N SER A 61 11.60 -3.00 -11.12
CA SER A 61 12.45 -3.59 -10.08
C SER A 61 12.33 -2.87 -8.72
N ILE A 62 11.87 -1.62 -8.73
CA ILE A 62 11.60 -0.81 -7.54
C ILE A 62 10.24 -0.13 -7.72
N LEU A 63 9.35 -0.34 -6.77
CA LEU A 63 8.02 0.27 -6.72
C LEU A 63 7.90 1.14 -5.48
N ILE A 64 7.55 2.42 -5.66
CA ILE A 64 7.33 3.35 -4.57
C ILE A 64 5.84 3.69 -4.53
N LEU A 65 5.20 3.39 -3.40
CA LEU A 65 3.79 3.62 -3.11
C LEU A 65 3.68 4.71 -2.04
N ASP A 66 3.41 5.93 -2.47
CA ASP A 66 3.22 7.08 -1.58
C ASP A 66 1.72 7.34 -1.42
N ASP A 67 1.19 6.96 -0.26
CA ASP A 67 -0.23 7.12 0.12
C ASP A 67 -1.23 6.60 -0.93
N THR A 68 -0.85 5.56 -1.66
CA THR A 68 -1.60 5.05 -2.84
C THR A 68 -2.89 4.33 -2.48
N THR A 69 -3.15 4.05 -1.20
CA THR A 69 -4.34 3.32 -0.72
C THR A 69 -5.18 4.12 0.28
N SER A 70 -4.87 5.40 0.52
CA SER A 70 -5.57 6.23 1.51
C SER A 70 -7.06 6.46 1.20
N ALA A 71 -7.43 6.45 -0.07
CA ALA A 71 -8.80 6.69 -0.53
C ALA A 71 -9.57 5.39 -0.88
N VAL A 72 -9.01 4.21 -0.58
CA VAL A 72 -9.69 2.92 -0.74
C VAL A 72 -10.15 2.37 0.62
N ASP A 73 -11.17 1.51 0.60
CA ASP A 73 -11.63 0.79 1.79
C ASP A 73 -10.63 -0.31 2.21
N MET A 74 -10.80 -0.83 3.43
CA MET A 74 -9.88 -1.81 4.01
C MET A 74 -9.84 -3.13 3.24
N GLU A 75 -10.95 -3.55 2.65
CA GLU A 75 -11.03 -4.80 1.88
C GLU A 75 -10.22 -4.68 0.60
N THR A 76 -10.42 -3.61 -0.15
CA THR A 76 -9.65 -3.26 -1.35
C THR A 76 -8.15 -3.12 -1.03
N GLU A 77 -7.79 -2.45 0.07
CA GLU A 77 -6.40 -2.31 0.52
C GLU A 77 -5.76 -3.68 0.80
N SER A 78 -6.45 -4.55 1.56
CA SER A 78 -5.99 -5.90 1.88
C SER A 78 -5.80 -6.75 0.61
N TYR A 79 -6.73 -6.65 -0.34
CA TYR A 79 -6.61 -7.33 -1.63
C TYR A 79 -5.35 -6.87 -2.38
N ILE A 80 -5.15 -5.54 -2.53
CA ILE A 80 -3.98 -4.98 -3.21
C ILE A 80 -2.69 -5.47 -2.55
N GLN A 81 -2.59 -5.44 -1.23
CA GLN A 81 -1.42 -5.93 -0.49
C GLN A 81 -1.15 -7.41 -0.77
N SER A 82 -2.21 -8.23 -0.81
CA SER A 82 -2.07 -9.66 -1.16
C SER A 82 -1.51 -9.88 -2.56
N GLN A 83 -1.85 -9.00 -3.52
CA GLN A 83 -1.30 -9.07 -4.88
C GLN A 83 0.15 -8.58 -4.93
N LEU A 84 0.48 -7.51 -4.18
CA LEU A 84 1.85 -6.99 -4.11
C LEU A 84 2.82 -8.01 -3.52
N LYS A 85 2.41 -8.78 -2.51
CA LYS A 85 3.20 -9.90 -1.94
C LYS A 85 3.61 -10.94 -2.98
N LYS A 86 2.85 -11.11 -4.06
CA LYS A 86 3.22 -12.03 -5.14
C LYS A 86 4.40 -11.53 -6.00
N LEU A 87 4.78 -10.26 -5.84
CA LEU A 87 5.93 -9.64 -6.51
C LEU A 87 7.24 -9.77 -5.73
N ASP A 88 7.23 -10.28 -4.49
CA ASP A 88 8.31 -10.24 -3.50
C ASP A 88 9.70 -10.64 -4.02
N ASN A 89 9.80 -11.56 -4.97
CA ASN A 89 11.10 -11.99 -5.48
C ASN A 89 11.58 -11.20 -6.72
N LYS A 90 10.83 -10.20 -7.16
CA LYS A 90 11.11 -9.47 -8.40
C LYS A 90 11.18 -7.97 -8.24
N CYS A 91 10.61 -7.43 -7.17
CA CYS A 91 10.43 -6.01 -6.99
C CYS A 91 10.66 -5.60 -5.54
N THR A 92 11.51 -4.61 -5.29
CA THR A 92 11.61 -3.96 -3.99
C THR A 92 10.50 -2.95 -3.85
N ILE A 93 9.65 -3.09 -2.83
CA ILE A 93 8.48 -2.23 -2.64
C ILE A 93 8.72 -1.31 -1.45
N PHE A 94 8.68 0.00 -1.69
CA PHE A 94 8.65 1.03 -0.66
C PHE A 94 7.22 1.52 -0.47
N VAL A 95 6.69 1.38 0.74
CA VAL A 95 5.35 1.86 1.09
C VAL A 95 5.49 3.02 2.06
N ILE A 96 4.96 4.19 1.69
CA ILE A 96 4.83 5.35 2.56
C ILE A 96 3.36 5.41 2.96
N ALA A 97 3.07 5.23 4.24
CA ALA A 97 1.70 5.15 4.71
C ALA A 97 1.52 5.76 6.10
N TYR A 98 0.33 6.32 6.31
CA TYR A 98 -0.12 6.79 7.62
C TYR A 98 -0.83 5.70 8.43
N ARG A 99 -1.36 4.66 7.75
CA ARG A 99 -2.02 3.53 8.39
C ARG A 99 -1.01 2.43 8.66
N ILE A 100 -0.94 1.99 9.90
CA ILE A 100 -0.04 0.89 10.26
C ILE A 100 -0.48 -0.43 9.62
N SER A 101 -1.78 -0.62 9.33
CA SER A 101 -2.26 -1.79 8.57
C SER A 101 -1.54 -1.97 7.24
N SER A 102 -1.19 -0.87 6.58
CA SER A 102 -0.55 -0.89 5.25
C SER A 102 0.91 -1.36 5.28
N ILE A 103 1.58 -1.26 6.44
CA ILE A 103 3.02 -1.55 6.60
C ILE A 103 3.31 -2.64 7.63
N ARG A 104 2.29 -3.15 8.33
CA ARG A 104 2.46 -4.12 9.42
C ARG A 104 3.24 -5.37 9.00
N ASP A 105 3.00 -5.85 7.78
CA ASP A 105 3.59 -7.07 7.24
C ASP A 105 4.86 -6.78 6.41
N ALA A 106 5.43 -5.59 6.48
CA ALA A 106 6.66 -5.25 5.77
C ALA A 106 7.87 -5.95 6.43
N ASP A 107 8.85 -6.35 5.61
CA ASP A 107 10.10 -6.97 6.08
C ASP A 107 10.92 -6.01 6.94
N LEU A 108 10.83 -4.71 6.65
CA LEU A 108 11.49 -3.64 7.40
C LEU A 108 10.62 -2.40 7.43
N ILE A 109 10.38 -1.89 8.62
CA ILE A 109 9.69 -0.62 8.86
C ILE A 109 10.72 0.40 9.30
N LEU A 110 10.68 1.59 8.68
CA LEU A 110 11.51 2.74 9.02
C LEU A 110 10.60 3.85 9.55
N VAL A 111 10.82 4.29 10.79
CA VAL A 111 10.15 5.45 11.36
C VAL A 111 11.03 6.66 11.15
N MET A 112 10.48 7.68 10.51
CA MET A 112 11.23 8.90 10.18
C MET A 112 10.67 10.10 10.94
N ASP A 113 11.58 10.90 11.49
CA ASP A 113 11.27 12.21 12.08
C ASP A 113 12.34 13.22 11.68
N ASN A 114 11.92 14.43 11.30
CA ASN A 114 12.80 15.53 10.88
C ASN A 114 13.91 15.08 9.88
N GLY A 115 13.58 14.23 8.91
CA GLY A 115 14.49 13.75 7.88
C GLY A 115 15.51 12.70 8.35
N ARG A 116 15.31 12.12 9.55
CA ARG A 116 16.17 11.08 10.13
C ARG A 116 15.35 9.84 10.45
N ILE A 117 15.98 8.67 10.32
CA ILE A 117 15.42 7.42 10.81
C ILE A 117 15.65 7.38 12.32
N ILE A 118 14.56 7.34 13.09
CA ILE A 118 14.58 7.30 14.55
C ILE A 118 14.35 5.90 15.11
N GLU A 119 13.63 5.05 14.38
CA GLU A 119 13.39 3.64 14.71
C GLU A 119 13.40 2.81 13.43
N GLN A 120 13.82 1.53 13.54
CA GLN A 120 13.74 0.57 12.46
C GLN A 120 13.60 -0.86 12.99
N GLY A 121 12.85 -1.71 12.27
CA GLY A 121 12.64 -3.10 12.63
C GLY A 121 11.38 -3.67 12.01
N THR A 122 11.01 -4.89 12.40
CA THR A 122 9.70 -5.47 12.09
C THR A 122 8.61 -4.86 12.98
N HIS A 123 7.35 -5.12 12.63
CA HIS A 123 6.21 -4.71 13.45
C HIS A 123 6.36 -5.14 14.91
N GLU A 124 6.66 -6.43 15.13
CA GLU A 124 6.78 -7.01 16.47
C GLU A 124 7.92 -6.38 17.26
N GLN A 125 9.07 -6.15 16.61
CA GLN A 125 10.23 -5.52 17.25
C GLN A 125 9.92 -4.09 17.69
N LEU A 126 9.27 -3.31 16.81
CA LEU A 126 8.94 -1.91 17.08
C LEU A 126 7.85 -1.76 18.14
N VAL A 127 6.85 -2.64 18.14
CA VAL A 127 5.82 -2.68 19.20
C VAL A 127 6.46 -3.02 20.54
N ALA A 128 7.32 -4.06 20.60
CA ALA A 128 8.03 -4.45 21.81
C ALA A 128 8.98 -3.39 22.34
N ALA A 129 9.58 -2.57 21.46
CA ALA A 129 10.47 -1.47 21.84
C ALA A 129 9.74 -0.34 22.59
N GLY A 130 8.42 -0.20 22.43
CA GLY A 130 7.60 0.80 23.14
C GLY A 130 7.91 2.24 22.75
N GLY A 131 8.44 2.48 21.55
CA GLY A 131 8.84 3.78 21.05
C GLY A 131 7.72 4.55 20.33
N TYR A 132 8.12 5.37 19.36
CA TYR A 132 7.20 6.19 18.57
C TYR A 132 6.22 5.33 17.77
N TYR A 133 6.74 4.26 17.12
CA TYR A 133 5.91 3.32 16.37
C TYR A 133 4.84 2.67 17.24
N ALA A 134 5.23 2.16 18.41
CA ALA A 134 4.29 1.53 19.35
C ALA A 134 3.21 2.52 19.79
N THR A 135 3.57 3.77 20.08
CA THR A 135 2.61 4.82 20.42
C THR A 135 1.64 5.10 19.26
N ALA A 136 2.14 5.19 18.02
CA ALA A 136 1.30 5.39 16.86
C ALA A 136 0.35 4.19 16.63
N PHE A 137 0.84 2.96 16.84
CA PHE A 137 0.03 1.75 16.75
C PHE A 137 -1.12 1.77 17.76
N HIS A 138 -0.85 2.16 19.03
CA HIS A 138 -1.90 2.25 20.06
C HIS A 138 -2.93 3.32 19.75
N ASN A 139 -2.49 4.46 19.23
CA ASN A 139 -3.41 5.53 18.85
C ASN A 139 -4.35 5.13 17.71
N GLN A 140 -3.92 4.24 16.81
CA GLN A 140 -4.73 3.79 15.68
C GLN A 140 -5.64 2.60 16.02
N TYR A 141 -5.24 1.71 16.91
CA TYR A 141 -5.94 0.43 17.14
C TYR A 141 -6.52 0.27 18.55
N GLY A 142 -6.20 1.18 19.50
CA GLY A 142 -6.65 1.08 20.88
C GLY A 142 -6.07 -0.16 21.61
N GLU A 143 -5.48 0.09 22.80
CA GLU A 143 -4.92 -0.88 23.74
C GLU A 143 -3.68 -1.70 23.31
N ILE A 144 -2.61 -1.44 24.09
CA ILE A 144 -1.53 -2.41 24.30
C ILE A 144 -2.12 -3.53 25.18
N PRO A 145 -1.97 -4.80 24.84
CA PRO A 145 -2.10 -5.87 25.84
C PRO A 145 -1.18 -5.52 27.01
N GLN A 146 -1.73 -5.41 28.22
CA GLN A 146 -0.98 -5.00 29.44
C GLN A 146 0.23 -5.90 29.73
N GLU A 147 0.29 -7.09 29.14
CA GLU A 147 1.43 -8.02 29.24
C GLU A 147 2.74 -7.47 28.66
N ILE A 148 2.69 -6.56 27.67
CA ILE A 148 3.89 -5.96 27.06
C ILE A 148 4.41 -4.79 27.93
N LEU A 149 3.52 -4.09 28.66
CA LEU A 149 3.89 -3.00 29.57
C LEU A 149 4.57 -3.49 30.87
N ASN A 150 4.26 -4.69 31.31
CA ASN A 150 4.78 -5.26 32.55
C ASN A 150 6.16 -5.93 32.41
N GLY A 151 6.73 -6.00 31.20
CA GLY A 151 8.06 -6.58 30.94
C GLY A 151 9.25 -5.63 31.21
N LYS A 152 9.02 -4.40 31.67
CA LYS A 152 10.08 -3.44 32.02
C LYS A 152 10.06 -3.04 33.50
N GLY A 153 9.96 -4.02 34.36
CA GLY A 153 10.09 -3.78 35.79
C GLY A 153 10.67 -4.99 36.49
N GLU A 154 11.99 -5.24 36.27
CA GLU A 154 12.86 -5.93 37.22
C GLU A 154 14.14 -6.39 36.51
N LYS A 155 15.18 -5.56 36.50
CA LYS A 155 16.54 -5.90 36.91
C LYS A 155 17.43 -4.67 36.83
#